data_dc69a81ed45cdff9122739861b58b9c3
#
_entry.id   dc69a81ed45cdff9122739861b58b9c3
#
_cell.length_a   1.000
_cell.length_b   1.000
_cell.length_c   1.000
_cell.angle_alpha   90.00
_cell.angle_beta   90.00
_cell.angle_gamma   90.00
#
_symmetry.space_group_name_H-M   'P 1'
#
loop_
_entity.id
_entity.type
_entity.pdbx_description
1 polymer ?
#
loop_
_entity_poly.entity_id
_entity_poly.type
_entity_poly.pdbx_seq_one_letter_code
_entity_poly.pdbx_strand_id
1 'polypeptide(L)'
;MNTPAGISVPDHVHVQIRRVALREPLGWLARGWSDLTHIGGAGLAHGALIAVLGAVLLMLGSTHLYLVAAAVTGYLLVGPVMTTGLCELARRREARQSVGFDDSLQALARNPEGLLQFGAALAFIALLWFVLSAVLLESVLSAPVPSLAVALWGGGSSRLTMLQILAYVGCGAVLAAVVFAVSVVSVPLMIDRHASAGDAIRASLHVTVVNLPAMLLWAGLIVVVTAIGFLTFLVGMVIVAPLLGYATWHAYRDVVA
;
A
#
# COMPACT_ATOMS: atom_id res chain seq x y z
N MET A 1 -42.94 -1.61 -32.73
CA MET A 1 -41.59 -2.15 -32.92
C MET A 1 -40.75 -1.70 -31.74
N ASN A 2 -40.63 -2.59 -30.71
CA ASN A 2 -39.84 -2.33 -29.53
C ASN A 2 -38.40 -2.81 -29.79
N THR A 3 -37.46 -1.89 -29.86
CA THR A 3 -36.02 -2.19 -29.88
C THR A 3 -35.64 -2.66 -28.46
N PRO A 4 -35.06 -3.85 -28.28
CA PRO A 4 -34.60 -4.27 -26.97
C PRO A 4 -33.43 -3.38 -26.54
N ALA A 5 -33.51 -2.85 -25.32
CA ALA A 5 -32.42 -2.12 -24.68
C ALA A 5 -31.21 -3.08 -24.59
N GLY A 6 -30.22 -2.81 -25.41
CA GLY A 6 -28.94 -3.51 -25.34
C GLY A 6 -28.27 -3.22 -24.00
N ILE A 7 -28.12 -4.26 -23.17
CA ILE A 7 -27.25 -4.21 -22.03
C ILE A 7 -25.84 -4.11 -22.59
N SER A 8 -25.25 -2.91 -22.54
CA SER A 8 -23.82 -2.73 -22.84
C SER A 8 -23.03 -3.40 -21.73
N VAL A 9 -22.48 -4.58 -22.00
CA VAL A 9 -21.45 -5.18 -21.17
C VAL A 9 -20.26 -4.20 -21.20
N PRO A 10 -19.73 -3.75 -20.04
CA PRO A 10 -18.57 -2.88 -20.05
C PRO A 10 -17.42 -3.57 -20.79
N ASP A 11 -16.84 -2.89 -21.79
CA ASP A 11 -15.63 -3.35 -22.46
C ASP A 11 -14.55 -3.58 -21.41
N HIS A 12 -14.11 -4.82 -21.27
CA HIS A 12 -12.97 -5.16 -20.42
C HIS A 12 -11.76 -4.36 -20.91
N VAL A 13 -11.18 -3.57 -20.01
CA VAL A 13 -9.97 -2.81 -20.33
C VAL A 13 -8.87 -3.81 -20.72
N HIS A 14 -8.57 -3.87 -22.02
CA HIS A 14 -7.47 -4.70 -22.52
C HIS A 14 -6.14 -4.08 -22.08
N VAL A 15 -5.56 -4.65 -21.03
CA VAL A 15 -4.26 -4.24 -20.49
C VAL A 15 -3.18 -5.14 -21.08
N GLN A 16 -2.30 -4.56 -21.87
CA GLN A 16 -1.09 -5.27 -22.33
C GLN A 16 -0.01 -5.14 -21.26
N ILE A 17 0.52 -6.28 -20.81
CA ILE A 17 1.58 -6.32 -19.81
C ILE A 17 2.93 -6.46 -20.48
N ARG A 18 3.84 -5.54 -20.13
CA ARG A 18 5.23 -5.56 -20.59
C ARG A 18 6.11 -6.29 -19.59
N ARG A 19 7.13 -6.97 -20.09
CA ARG A 19 8.21 -7.50 -19.26
C ARG A 19 9.27 -6.44 -19.03
N VAL A 20 9.72 -6.32 -17.79
CA VAL A 20 10.74 -5.36 -17.39
C VAL A 20 11.99 -6.06 -16.89
N ALA A 21 13.13 -5.38 -16.97
CA ALA A 21 14.39 -5.92 -16.44
C ALA A 21 14.37 -5.99 -14.90
N LEU A 22 15.16 -6.93 -14.33
CA LEU A 22 15.28 -7.11 -12.89
C LEU A 22 15.63 -5.81 -12.15
N ARG A 23 16.46 -4.95 -12.73
CA ARG A 23 16.94 -3.71 -12.09
C ARG A 23 16.03 -2.50 -12.29
N GLU A 24 14.95 -2.63 -13.05
CA GLU A 24 14.03 -1.53 -13.33
C GLU A 24 13.44 -0.86 -12.07
N PRO A 25 13.15 -1.60 -10.97
CA PRO A 25 12.69 -0.99 -9.72
C PRO A 25 13.61 0.10 -9.15
N LEU A 26 14.92 0.02 -9.38
CA LEU A 26 15.85 1.10 -8.99
C LEU A 26 15.62 2.37 -9.82
N GLY A 27 15.29 2.20 -11.10
CA GLY A 27 14.89 3.31 -11.99
C GLY A 27 13.58 3.95 -11.54
N TRP A 28 12.61 3.17 -11.05
CA TRP A 28 11.35 3.70 -10.52
C TRP A 28 11.59 4.59 -9.29
N LEU A 29 12.44 4.13 -8.36
CA LEU A 29 12.84 4.94 -7.19
C LEU A 29 13.57 6.22 -7.60
N ALA A 30 14.48 6.15 -8.58
CA ALA A 30 15.22 7.32 -9.05
C ALA A 30 14.27 8.36 -9.70
N ARG A 31 13.30 7.91 -10.50
CA ARG A 31 12.26 8.78 -11.07
C ARG A 31 11.32 9.32 -10.00
N GLY A 32 10.92 8.49 -9.04
CA GLY A 32 10.12 8.92 -7.90
C GLY A 32 10.83 9.98 -7.05
N TRP A 33 12.14 9.86 -6.86
CA TRP A 33 12.96 10.90 -6.21
C TRP A 33 12.98 12.21 -7.01
N SER A 34 13.12 12.11 -8.34
CA SER A 34 13.01 13.28 -9.21
C SER A 34 11.63 13.95 -9.09
N ASP A 35 10.54 13.15 -9.01
CA ASP A 35 9.21 13.70 -8.82
C ASP A 35 9.07 14.39 -7.46
N LEU A 36 9.58 13.78 -6.40
CA LEU A 36 9.56 14.36 -5.06
C LEU A 36 10.22 15.73 -5.00
N THR A 37 11.40 15.85 -5.61
CA THR A 37 12.16 17.12 -5.62
C THR A 37 11.50 18.23 -6.44
N HIS A 38 10.70 17.87 -7.46
CA HIS A 38 10.03 18.85 -8.33
C HIS A 38 8.61 19.19 -7.84
N ILE A 39 7.86 18.23 -7.35
CA ILE A 39 6.49 18.44 -6.80
C ILE A 39 6.57 19.13 -5.44
N GLY A 40 7.57 18.77 -4.64
CA GLY A 40 7.87 19.45 -3.38
C GLY A 40 6.71 19.38 -2.36
N GLY A 41 6.18 20.56 -2.00
CA GLY A 41 5.26 20.72 -0.86
C GLY A 41 3.99 19.85 -0.89
N ALA A 42 3.38 19.62 -2.06
CA ALA A 42 2.18 18.80 -2.17
C ALA A 42 2.43 17.34 -1.78
N GLY A 43 3.56 16.78 -2.21
CA GLY A 43 3.96 15.43 -1.83
C GLY A 43 4.34 15.31 -0.36
N LEU A 44 5.13 16.28 0.14
CA LEU A 44 5.52 16.32 1.54
C LEU A 44 4.31 16.46 2.49
N ALA A 45 3.26 17.19 2.08
CA ALA A 45 2.00 17.28 2.85
C ALA A 45 1.33 15.91 2.99
N HIS A 46 1.29 15.09 1.94
CA HIS A 46 0.80 13.71 2.02
C HIS A 46 1.66 12.84 2.94
N GLY A 47 2.98 12.96 2.82
CA GLY A 47 3.91 12.26 3.70
C GLY A 47 3.73 12.65 5.17
N ALA A 48 3.52 13.95 5.45
CA ALA A 48 3.22 14.43 6.79
C ALA A 48 1.90 13.87 7.34
N LEU A 49 0.84 13.82 6.53
CA LEU A 49 -0.43 13.20 6.92
C LEU A 49 -0.24 11.72 7.29
N ILE A 50 0.51 10.96 6.50
CA ILE A 50 0.82 9.55 6.77
C ILE A 50 1.63 9.42 8.07
N ALA A 51 2.63 10.26 8.26
CA ALA A 51 3.46 10.26 9.46
C ALA A 51 2.63 10.58 10.73
N VAL A 52 1.78 11.61 10.68
CA VAL A 52 0.88 11.98 11.79
C VAL A 52 -0.11 10.85 12.09
N LEU A 53 -0.75 10.28 11.06
CA LEU A 53 -1.67 9.15 11.25
C LEU A 53 -0.95 7.95 11.89
N GLY A 54 0.24 7.61 11.40
CA GLY A 54 1.07 6.56 11.98
C GLY A 54 1.43 6.84 13.45
N ALA A 55 1.80 8.08 13.78
CA ALA A 55 2.11 8.48 15.16
C ALA A 55 0.88 8.36 16.08
N VAL A 56 -0.29 8.82 15.64
CA VAL A 56 -1.55 8.67 16.39
C VAL A 56 -1.88 7.20 16.62
N LEU A 57 -1.77 6.36 15.60
CA LEU A 57 -2.01 4.93 15.72
C LEU A 57 -1.04 4.25 16.68
N LEU A 58 0.26 4.60 16.66
CA LEU A 58 1.23 4.09 17.61
C LEU A 58 0.95 4.56 19.05
N MET A 59 0.56 5.81 19.24
CA MET A 59 0.16 6.32 20.55
C MET A 59 -1.03 5.56 21.13
N LEU A 60 -2.08 5.35 20.32
CA LEU A 60 -3.26 4.58 20.72
C LEU A 60 -2.91 3.10 20.97
N GLY A 61 -2.00 2.54 20.16
CA GLY A 61 -1.57 1.14 20.26
C GLY A 61 -0.62 0.86 21.42
N SER A 62 0.05 1.89 21.98
CA SER A 62 1.08 1.72 23.02
C SER A 62 0.58 1.06 24.30
N THR A 63 -0.71 1.17 24.61
CA THR A 63 -1.34 0.63 25.82
C THR A 63 -1.91 -0.78 25.66
N HIS A 64 -2.18 -1.22 24.41
CA HIS A 64 -2.82 -2.51 24.14
C HIS A 64 -2.25 -3.15 22.87
N LEU A 65 -1.81 -4.39 22.97
CA LEU A 65 -1.17 -5.12 21.86
C LEU A 65 -2.08 -5.26 20.63
N TYR A 66 -3.40 -5.46 20.82
CA TYR A 66 -4.33 -5.52 19.67
C TYR A 66 -4.50 -4.17 18.98
N LEU A 67 -4.28 -3.06 19.65
CA LEU A 67 -4.30 -1.75 19.00
C LEU A 67 -3.06 -1.55 18.13
N VAL A 68 -1.92 -2.18 18.46
CA VAL A 68 -0.75 -2.21 17.56
C VAL A 68 -1.08 -3.01 16.31
N ALA A 69 -1.71 -4.17 16.44
CA ALA A 69 -2.14 -4.96 15.29
C ALA A 69 -3.15 -4.20 14.43
N ALA A 70 -4.12 -3.51 15.06
CA ALA A 70 -5.08 -2.64 14.38
C ALA A 70 -4.39 -1.44 13.70
N ALA A 71 -3.36 -0.86 14.33
CA ALA A 71 -2.58 0.24 13.77
C ALA A 71 -1.80 -0.18 12.52
N VAL A 72 -1.12 -1.32 12.57
CA VAL A 72 -0.44 -1.91 11.40
C VAL A 72 -1.44 -2.22 10.29
N THR A 73 -2.59 -2.77 10.65
CA THR A 73 -3.70 -3.06 9.73
C THR A 73 -4.23 -1.78 9.08
N GLY A 74 -4.50 -0.75 9.87
CA GLY A 74 -4.95 0.55 9.39
C GLY A 74 -3.93 1.20 8.44
N TYR A 75 -2.66 1.05 8.75
CA TYR A 75 -1.57 1.57 7.91
C TYR A 75 -1.49 0.85 6.56
N LEU A 76 -1.63 -0.49 6.55
CA LEU A 76 -1.71 -1.27 5.32
C LEU A 76 -2.93 -0.88 4.47
N LEU A 77 -4.04 -0.53 5.11
CA LEU A 77 -5.27 -0.12 4.44
C LEU A 77 -5.17 1.31 3.88
N VAL A 78 -4.59 2.22 4.63
CA VAL A 78 -4.46 3.64 4.24
C VAL A 78 -3.40 3.82 3.15
N GLY A 79 -2.36 3.00 3.15
CA GLY A 79 -1.26 3.08 2.17
C GLY A 79 -1.73 3.18 0.71
N PRO A 80 -2.48 2.22 0.16
CA PRO A 80 -2.99 2.29 -1.21
C PRO A 80 -3.92 3.49 -1.48
N VAL A 81 -4.76 3.87 -0.51
CA VAL A 81 -5.64 5.05 -0.66
C VAL A 81 -4.82 6.33 -0.70
N MET A 82 -3.80 6.46 0.14
CA MET A 82 -2.91 7.63 0.13
C MET A 82 -2.03 7.69 -1.12
N THR A 83 -1.65 6.55 -1.71
CA THR A 83 -0.93 6.53 -2.99
C THR A 83 -1.79 7.05 -4.14
N THR A 84 -3.13 7.04 -4.03
CA THR A 84 -4.04 7.55 -5.04
C THR A 84 -3.72 9.01 -5.40
N GLY A 85 -3.65 9.89 -4.40
CA GLY A 85 -3.29 11.30 -4.60
C GLY A 85 -1.86 11.48 -5.13
N LEU A 86 -0.91 10.70 -4.64
CA LEU A 86 0.48 10.77 -5.08
C LEU A 86 0.64 10.30 -6.54
N CYS A 87 -0.05 9.25 -6.95
CA CYS A 87 -0.08 8.81 -8.35
C CYS A 87 -0.70 9.88 -9.25
N GLU A 88 -1.74 10.60 -8.82
CA GLU A 88 -2.33 11.70 -9.59
C GLU A 88 -1.34 12.86 -9.74
N LEU A 89 -0.60 13.22 -8.69
CA LEU A 89 0.44 14.25 -8.78
C LEU A 89 1.54 13.85 -9.78
N ALA A 90 2.00 12.60 -9.75
CA ALA A 90 2.99 12.09 -10.70
C ALA A 90 2.45 12.09 -12.14
N ARG A 91 1.19 11.66 -12.33
CA ARG A 91 0.50 11.67 -13.62
C ARG A 91 0.40 13.09 -14.19
N ARG A 92 -0.01 14.07 -13.38
CA ARG A 92 -0.11 15.47 -13.79
C ARG A 92 1.24 16.06 -14.16
N ARG A 93 2.28 15.75 -13.37
CA ARG A 93 3.64 16.16 -13.70
C ARG A 93 4.09 15.60 -15.04
N GLU A 94 3.86 14.31 -15.29
CA GLU A 94 4.17 13.69 -16.59
C GLU A 94 3.43 14.38 -17.73
N ALA A 95 2.16 14.76 -17.50
CA ALA A 95 1.34 15.53 -18.44
C ALA A 95 1.68 17.03 -18.51
N ARG A 96 2.71 17.51 -17.77
CA ARG A 96 3.11 18.92 -17.68
C ARG A 96 1.99 19.85 -17.22
N GLN A 97 1.10 19.35 -16.37
CA GLN A 97 0.00 20.13 -15.76
C GLN A 97 0.45 20.75 -14.43
N SER A 98 -0.35 21.69 -13.92
CA SER A 98 -0.15 22.22 -12.57
C SER A 98 -0.26 21.11 -11.52
N VAL A 99 0.55 21.19 -10.47
CA VAL A 99 0.64 20.18 -9.41
C VAL A 99 0.52 20.88 -8.06
N GLY A 100 -0.62 20.72 -7.41
CA GLY A 100 -0.93 21.25 -6.09
C GLY A 100 -1.55 20.18 -5.19
N PHE A 101 -1.62 20.45 -3.89
CA PHE A 101 -2.25 19.52 -2.95
C PHE A 101 -3.72 19.25 -3.29
N ASP A 102 -4.48 20.29 -3.67
CA ASP A 102 -5.90 20.15 -4.04
C ASP A 102 -6.08 19.26 -5.28
N ASP A 103 -5.12 19.26 -6.18
CA ASP A 103 -5.13 18.41 -7.37
C ASP A 103 -5.06 16.92 -7.02
N SER A 104 -4.36 16.57 -5.94
CA SER A 104 -4.27 15.20 -5.48
C SER A 104 -5.62 14.64 -4.99
N LEU A 105 -6.47 15.50 -4.43
CA LEU A 105 -7.80 15.11 -3.96
C LEU A 105 -8.74 14.77 -5.13
N GLN A 106 -8.51 15.36 -6.30
CA GLN A 106 -9.28 15.06 -7.52
C GLN A 106 -9.08 13.61 -7.99
N ALA A 107 -8.01 12.95 -7.57
CA ALA A 107 -7.78 11.53 -7.87
C ALA A 107 -8.94 10.63 -7.41
N LEU A 108 -9.52 10.92 -6.24
CA LEU A 108 -10.66 10.18 -5.68
C LEU A 108 -11.91 10.32 -6.54
N ALA A 109 -12.10 11.49 -7.19
CA ALA A 109 -13.22 11.77 -8.05
C ALA A 109 -13.11 11.13 -9.45
N ARG A 110 -11.90 10.65 -9.83
CA ARG A 110 -11.70 10.06 -11.15
C ARG A 110 -12.39 8.71 -11.32
N ASN A 111 -12.36 7.89 -10.27
CA ASN A 111 -12.99 6.56 -10.27
C ASN A 111 -13.45 6.21 -8.85
N PRO A 112 -14.47 6.90 -8.33
CA PRO A 112 -14.89 6.74 -6.94
C PRO A 112 -15.42 5.33 -6.66
N GLU A 113 -16.15 4.73 -7.59
CA GLU A 113 -16.70 3.39 -7.43
C GLU A 113 -15.60 2.32 -7.41
N GLY A 114 -14.68 2.33 -8.36
CA GLY A 114 -13.56 1.39 -8.41
C GLY A 114 -12.65 1.51 -7.18
N LEU A 115 -12.34 2.74 -6.76
CA LEU A 115 -11.52 2.98 -5.57
C LEU A 115 -12.23 2.57 -4.28
N LEU A 116 -13.55 2.76 -4.18
CA LEU A 116 -14.34 2.30 -3.04
C LEU A 116 -14.37 0.77 -2.95
N GLN A 117 -14.63 0.08 -4.07
CA GLN A 117 -14.63 -1.38 -4.14
C GLN A 117 -13.25 -1.96 -3.80
N PHE A 118 -12.18 -1.36 -4.32
CA PHE A 118 -10.82 -1.74 -4.00
C PHE A 118 -10.48 -1.50 -2.53
N GLY A 119 -10.86 -0.34 -1.98
CA GLY A 119 -10.73 -0.03 -0.56
C GLY A 119 -11.49 -1.03 0.33
N ALA A 120 -12.70 -1.44 -0.06
CA ALA A 120 -13.47 -2.44 0.65
C ALA A 120 -12.78 -3.82 0.63
N ALA A 121 -12.18 -4.22 -0.50
CA ALA A 121 -11.39 -5.46 -0.59
C ALA A 121 -10.17 -5.41 0.34
N LEU A 122 -9.44 -4.30 0.38
CA LEU A 122 -8.32 -4.12 1.31
C LEU A 122 -8.79 -4.10 2.77
N ALA A 123 -9.94 -3.47 3.06
CA ALA A 123 -10.55 -3.47 4.40
C ALA A 123 -10.89 -4.89 4.86
N PHE A 124 -11.41 -5.72 3.96
CA PHE A 124 -11.67 -7.13 4.25
C PHE A 124 -10.39 -7.89 4.57
N ILE A 125 -9.32 -7.72 3.79
CA ILE A 125 -8.01 -8.33 4.05
C ILE A 125 -7.46 -7.83 5.41
N ALA A 126 -7.62 -6.55 5.69
CA ALA A 126 -7.19 -5.95 6.95
C ALA A 126 -7.96 -6.51 8.16
N LEU A 127 -9.27 -6.70 8.03
CA LEU A 127 -10.09 -7.33 9.07
C LEU A 127 -9.67 -8.79 9.29
N LEU A 128 -9.43 -9.53 8.22
CA LEU A 128 -8.93 -10.91 8.31
C LEU A 128 -7.59 -10.97 9.06
N TRP A 129 -6.67 -10.05 8.76
CA TRP A 129 -5.42 -9.95 9.49
C TRP A 129 -5.63 -9.62 10.97
N PHE A 130 -6.55 -8.69 11.28
CA PHE A 130 -6.85 -8.31 12.65
C PHE A 130 -7.34 -9.53 13.46
N VAL A 131 -8.31 -10.29 12.89
CA VAL A 131 -8.83 -11.50 13.54
C VAL A 131 -7.73 -12.56 13.68
N LEU A 132 -6.97 -12.84 12.61
CA LEU A 132 -5.87 -13.79 12.64
C LEU A 132 -4.80 -13.39 13.66
N SER A 133 -4.43 -12.12 13.71
CA SER A 133 -3.48 -11.57 14.67
C SER A 133 -3.97 -11.74 16.12
N ALA A 134 -5.26 -11.47 16.39
CA ALA A 134 -5.85 -11.68 17.70
C ALA A 134 -5.78 -13.16 18.12
N VAL A 135 -6.22 -14.07 17.24
CA VAL A 135 -6.20 -15.53 17.48
C VAL A 135 -4.78 -16.04 17.71
N LEU A 136 -3.81 -15.61 16.89
CA LEU A 136 -2.41 -15.99 17.05
C LEU A 136 -1.84 -15.49 18.39
N LEU A 137 -2.16 -14.26 18.77
CA LEU A 137 -1.69 -13.70 20.03
C LEU A 137 -2.35 -14.37 21.24
N GLU A 138 -3.66 -14.64 21.20
CA GLU A 138 -4.35 -15.33 22.29
C GLU A 138 -3.90 -16.80 22.45
N SER A 139 -3.70 -17.53 21.35
CA SER A 139 -3.23 -18.92 21.38
C SER A 139 -1.82 -19.08 21.93
N VAL A 140 -1.03 -18.00 21.85
CA VAL A 140 0.39 -17.97 22.19
C VAL A 140 0.63 -17.42 23.57
N LEU A 141 -0.25 -16.53 24.04
CA LEU A 141 -0.13 -15.86 25.33
C LEU A 141 -1.13 -16.49 26.30
N SER A 142 -0.65 -17.33 27.17
CA SER A 142 -1.46 -17.93 28.26
C SER A 142 -2.05 -16.88 29.23
N ALA A 143 -1.74 -15.60 29.04
CA ALA A 143 -2.29 -14.46 29.75
C ALA A 143 -2.28 -13.22 28.82
N PRO A 144 -3.25 -12.29 28.93
CA PRO A 144 -3.25 -11.08 28.13
C PRO A 144 -2.01 -10.24 28.39
N VAL A 145 -1.21 -10.00 27.34
CA VAL A 145 -0.04 -9.12 27.43
C VAL A 145 -0.52 -7.68 27.39
N PRO A 146 -0.31 -6.89 28.45
CA PRO A 146 -0.90 -5.56 28.57
C PRO A 146 -0.29 -4.52 27.62
N SER A 147 0.93 -4.74 27.11
CA SER A 147 1.56 -3.81 26.18
C SER A 147 2.62 -4.50 25.31
N LEU A 148 2.94 -3.89 24.14
CA LEU A 148 4.01 -4.34 23.27
C LEU A 148 5.38 -4.33 23.99
N ALA A 149 5.64 -3.35 24.84
CA ALA A 149 6.87 -3.26 25.62
C ALA A 149 7.03 -4.47 26.56
N VAL A 150 5.96 -4.91 27.22
CA VAL A 150 5.97 -6.11 28.08
C VAL A 150 6.16 -7.38 27.24
N ALA A 151 5.56 -7.45 26.04
CA ALA A 151 5.74 -8.60 25.13
C ALA A 151 7.18 -8.75 24.64
N LEU A 152 7.85 -7.64 24.33
CA LEU A 152 9.21 -7.62 23.79
C LEU A 152 10.31 -7.64 24.86
N TRP A 153 10.11 -6.93 25.97
CA TRP A 153 11.11 -6.67 26.99
C TRP A 153 10.78 -7.27 28.36
N GLY A 154 9.55 -7.79 28.54
CA GLY A 154 9.11 -8.41 29.78
C GLY A 154 9.93 -9.64 30.15
N GLY A 155 10.24 -9.81 31.42
CA GLY A 155 10.95 -10.98 31.95
C GLY A 155 10.01 -12.15 32.23
N GLY A 156 10.50 -13.39 32.07
CA GLY A 156 9.78 -14.59 32.51
C GLY A 156 8.80 -15.17 31.46
N SER A 157 7.69 -15.76 31.91
CA SER A 157 6.71 -16.50 31.11
C SER A 157 5.91 -15.67 30.10
N SER A 158 6.09 -14.35 30.10
CA SER A 158 5.44 -13.44 29.15
C SER A 158 6.24 -13.16 27.87
N ARG A 159 7.41 -13.78 27.69
CA ARG A 159 8.21 -13.65 26.45
C ARG A 159 7.68 -14.57 25.37
N LEU A 160 7.46 -13.97 24.17
CA LEU A 160 7.22 -14.76 22.98
C LEU A 160 8.43 -15.65 22.67
N THR A 161 8.19 -16.91 22.34
CA THR A 161 9.26 -17.79 21.84
C THR A 161 9.66 -17.36 20.42
N MET A 162 10.88 -17.69 20.02
CA MET A 162 11.36 -17.41 18.67
C MET A 162 10.41 -18.00 17.60
N LEU A 163 9.87 -19.21 17.84
CA LEU A 163 8.92 -19.86 16.92
C LEU A 163 7.63 -19.04 16.77
N GLN A 164 7.12 -18.48 17.85
CA GLN A 164 5.92 -17.66 17.86
C GLN A 164 6.13 -16.32 17.11
N ILE A 165 7.29 -15.69 17.32
CA ILE A 165 7.66 -14.49 16.57
C ILE A 165 7.77 -14.82 15.08
N LEU A 166 8.45 -15.90 14.73
CA LEU A 166 8.61 -16.32 13.33
C LEU A 166 7.27 -16.66 12.68
N ALA A 167 6.36 -17.33 13.40
CA ALA A 167 5.03 -17.65 12.90
C ALA A 167 4.21 -16.38 12.65
N TYR A 168 4.20 -15.45 13.59
CA TYR A 168 3.48 -14.17 13.46
C TYR A 168 4.03 -13.32 12.31
N VAL A 169 5.34 -13.15 12.24
CA VAL A 169 6.02 -12.41 11.17
C VAL A 169 5.82 -13.11 9.82
N GLY A 170 5.89 -14.44 9.77
CA GLY A 170 5.66 -15.23 8.56
C GLY A 170 4.25 -15.07 8.02
N CYS A 171 3.21 -15.17 8.87
CA CYS A 171 1.82 -14.93 8.49
C CYS A 171 1.64 -13.48 7.98
N GLY A 172 2.22 -12.50 8.67
CA GLY A 172 2.18 -11.09 8.25
C GLY A 172 2.87 -10.88 6.90
N ALA A 173 4.01 -11.53 6.66
CA ALA A 173 4.73 -11.44 5.40
C ALA A 173 3.95 -12.04 4.22
N VAL A 174 3.27 -13.18 4.43
CA VAL A 174 2.39 -13.77 3.41
C VAL A 174 1.24 -12.82 3.07
N LEU A 175 0.62 -12.22 4.07
CA LEU A 175 -0.46 -11.27 3.86
C LEU A 175 0.03 -10.00 3.14
N ALA A 176 1.20 -9.48 3.54
CA ALA A 176 1.82 -8.33 2.87
C ALA A 176 2.13 -8.64 1.40
N ALA A 177 2.59 -9.86 1.09
CA ALA A 177 2.82 -10.31 -0.29
C ALA A 177 1.51 -10.36 -1.10
N VAL A 178 0.41 -10.83 -0.49
CA VAL A 178 -0.92 -10.82 -1.13
C VAL A 178 -1.37 -9.38 -1.40
N VAL A 179 -1.31 -8.50 -0.39
CA VAL A 179 -1.68 -7.08 -0.53
C VAL A 179 -0.82 -6.41 -1.60
N PHE A 180 0.48 -6.64 -1.61
CA PHE A 180 1.38 -6.15 -2.65
C PHE A 180 0.94 -6.62 -4.04
N ALA A 181 0.73 -7.92 -4.22
CA ALA A 181 0.38 -8.50 -5.52
C ALA A 181 -0.95 -7.97 -6.08
N VAL A 182 -1.94 -7.71 -5.22
CA VAL A 182 -3.23 -7.16 -5.64
C VAL A 182 -3.20 -5.64 -5.82
N SER A 183 -2.18 -4.94 -5.31
CA SER A 183 -2.16 -3.46 -5.23
C SER A 183 -1.14 -2.79 -6.14
N VAL A 184 -0.07 -3.49 -6.56
CA VAL A 184 1.13 -2.88 -7.13
C VAL A 184 0.87 -1.95 -8.32
N VAL A 185 -0.13 -2.25 -9.17
CA VAL A 185 -0.55 -1.39 -10.26
C VAL A 185 -2.05 -1.05 -10.23
N SER A 186 -2.81 -1.55 -9.26
CA SER A 186 -4.27 -1.40 -9.25
C SER A 186 -4.70 0.06 -9.14
N VAL A 187 -4.13 0.79 -8.18
CA VAL A 187 -4.49 2.20 -7.96
C VAL A 187 -4.17 3.06 -9.18
N PRO A 188 -2.94 3.08 -9.73
CA PRO A 188 -2.66 3.88 -10.91
C PRO A 188 -3.48 3.47 -12.13
N LEU A 189 -3.77 2.17 -12.33
CA LEU A 189 -4.62 1.70 -13.43
C LEU A 189 -6.07 2.21 -13.30
N MET A 190 -6.63 2.21 -12.08
CA MET A 190 -7.97 2.74 -11.84
C MET A 190 -8.05 4.25 -12.07
N ILE A 191 -7.00 5.00 -11.73
CA ILE A 191 -6.97 6.46 -11.92
C ILE A 191 -6.76 6.82 -13.40
N ASP A 192 -5.88 6.12 -14.08
CA ASP A 192 -5.45 6.43 -15.45
C ASP A 192 -6.47 5.95 -16.50
N ARG A 193 -6.96 4.73 -16.35
CA ARG A 193 -7.84 4.08 -17.35
C ARG A 193 -9.27 3.83 -16.86
N HIS A 194 -9.65 4.31 -15.69
CA HIS A 194 -10.98 4.10 -15.11
C HIS A 194 -11.38 2.60 -15.01
N ALA A 195 -10.38 1.71 -14.85
CA ALA A 195 -10.60 0.28 -14.75
C ALA A 195 -11.46 -0.06 -13.53
N SER A 196 -12.27 -1.13 -13.61
CA SER A 196 -12.97 -1.66 -12.45
C SER A 196 -11.97 -2.20 -11.42
N ALA A 197 -12.35 -2.27 -10.14
CA ALA A 197 -11.51 -2.85 -9.09
C ALA A 197 -11.10 -4.30 -9.44
N GLY A 198 -12.02 -5.10 -9.97
CA GLY A 198 -11.76 -6.47 -10.37
C GLY A 198 -10.75 -6.60 -11.52
N ASP A 199 -10.84 -5.75 -12.52
CA ASP A 199 -9.87 -5.72 -13.64
C ASP A 199 -8.51 -5.25 -13.17
N ALA A 200 -8.48 -4.22 -12.33
CA ALA A 200 -7.25 -3.68 -11.77
C ALA A 200 -6.50 -4.72 -10.92
N ILE A 201 -7.21 -5.45 -10.04
CA ILE A 201 -6.64 -6.54 -9.24
C ILE A 201 -6.11 -7.66 -10.14
N ARG A 202 -6.88 -8.09 -11.15
CA ARG A 202 -6.41 -9.12 -12.11
C ARG A 202 -5.16 -8.69 -12.85
N ALA A 203 -5.12 -7.45 -13.34
CA ALA A 203 -3.95 -6.89 -14.00
C ALA A 203 -2.74 -6.85 -13.05
N SER A 204 -2.92 -6.44 -11.79
CA SER A 204 -1.87 -6.39 -10.78
C SER A 204 -1.28 -7.77 -10.48
N LEU A 205 -2.13 -8.78 -10.30
CA LEU A 205 -1.70 -10.17 -10.12
C LEU A 205 -0.91 -10.68 -11.34
N HIS A 206 -1.41 -10.40 -12.55
CA HIS A 206 -0.74 -10.84 -13.79
C HIS A 206 0.62 -10.14 -13.97
N VAL A 207 0.70 -8.82 -13.72
CA VAL A 207 1.98 -8.07 -13.70
C VAL A 207 2.96 -8.69 -12.73
N THR A 208 2.51 -9.03 -11.51
CA THR A 208 3.35 -9.63 -10.47
C THR A 208 3.92 -10.98 -10.92
N VAL A 209 3.09 -11.85 -11.50
CA VAL A 209 3.53 -13.18 -11.96
C VAL A 209 4.47 -13.06 -13.16
N VAL A 210 4.15 -12.25 -14.16
CA VAL A 210 4.94 -12.09 -15.40
C VAL A 210 6.31 -11.45 -15.12
N ASN A 211 6.39 -10.57 -14.11
CA ASN A 211 7.59 -9.82 -13.74
C ASN A 211 8.11 -10.20 -12.35
N LEU A 212 7.90 -11.45 -11.91
CA LEU A 212 8.16 -11.88 -10.53
C LEU A 212 9.53 -11.45 -9.99
N PRO A 213 10.68 -11.60 -10.70
CA PRO A 213 11.98 -11.17 -10.17
C PRO A 213 12.05 -9.67 -9.90
N ALA A 214 11.55 -8.85 -10.81
CA ALA A 214 11.52 -7.38 -10.64
C ALA A 214 10.55 -6.99 -9.51
N MET A 215 9.40 -7.65 -9.41
CA MET A 215 8.40 -7.40 -8.35
C MET A 215 8.91 -7.82 -6.97
N LEU A 216 9.69 -8.89 -6.86
CA LEU A 216 10.33 -9.25 -5.59
C LEU A 216 11.38 -8.20 -5.17
N LEU A 217 12.18 -7.71 -6.12
CA LEU A 217 13.11 -6.61 -5.84
C LEU A 217 12.34 -5.35 -5.43
N TRP A 218 11.23 -5.03 -6.12
CA TRP A 218 10.40 -3.88 -5.79
C TRP A 218 9.78 -3.99 -4.40
N ALA A 219 9.21 -5.14 -4.05
CA ALA A 219 8.69 -5.39 -2.71
C ALA A 219 9.78 -5.26 -1.64
N GLY A 220 10.98 -5.81 -1.88
CA GLY A 220 12.12 -5.66 -0.99
C GLY A 220 12.54 -4.20 -0.79
N LEU A 221 12.58 -3.40 -1.86
CA LEU A 221 12.89 -1.97 -1.80
C LEU A 221 11.83 -1.21 -1.00
N ILE A 222 10.53 -1.50 -1.20
CA ILE A 222 9.45 -0.91 -0.40
C ILE A 222 9.67 -1.22 1.08
N VAL A 223 9.95 -2.48 1.44
CA VAL A 223 10.17 -2.88 2.84
C VAL A 223 11.36 -2.13 3.44
N VAL A 224 12.50 -2.11 2.75
CA VAL A 224 13.71 -1.45 3.25
C VAL A 224 13.49 0.06 3.42
N VAL A 225 12.95 0.73 2.41
CA VAL A 225 12.74 2.19 2.47
C VAL A 225 11.69 2.55 3.51
N THR A 226 10.62 1.75 3.64
CA THR A 226 9.61 1.94 4.70
C THR A 226 10.20 1.69 6.08
N ALA A 227 11.04 0.66 6.25
CA ALA A 227 11.73 0.40 7.52
C ALA A 227 12.61 1.60 7.94
N ILE A 228 13.32 2.23 7.01
CA ILE A 228 14.08 3.48 7.28
C ILE A 228 13.13 4.58 7.77
N GLY A 229 11.95 4.72 7.16
CA GLY A 229 10.93 5.67 7.58
C GLY A 229 10.45 5.42 9.03
N PHE A 230 10.26 4.17 9.41
CA PHE A 230 9.89 3.80 10.78
C PHE A 230 11.03 3.98 11.79
N LEU A 231 12.26 3.62 11.44
CA LEU A 231 13.44 3.79 12.29
C LEU A 231 13.73 5.26 12.64
N THR A 232 13.25 6.19 11.84
CA THR A 232 13.31 7.63 12.13
C THR A 232 12.09 8.15 12.91
N PHE A 233 11.43 7.29 13.68
CA PHE A 233 10.21 7.61 14.45
C PHE A 233 9.11 8.23 13.58
N LEU A 234 8.89 7.67 12.39
CA LEU A 234 7.93 8.12 11.37
C LEU A 234 8.24 9.48 10.71
N VAL A 235 9.20 10.26 11.20
CA VAL A 235 9.59 11.53 10.56
C VAL A 235 10.06 11.27 9.13
N GLY A 236 10.80 10.19 8.88
CA GLY A 236 11.22 9.80 7.53
C GLY A 236 10.06 9.46 6.59
N MET A 237 8.88 9.12 7.12
CA MET A 237 7.70 8.83 6.28
C MET A 237 7.22 10.06 5.50
N VAL A 238 7.53 11.26 5.97
CA VAL A 238 7.26 12.52 5.24
C VAL A 238 7.90 12.49 3.84
N ILE A 239 9.06 11.84 3.72
CA ILE A 239 9.80 11.69 2.45
C ILE A 239 9.51 10.35 1.80
N VAL A 240 9.50 9.27 2.59
CA VAL A 240 9.38 7.89 2.10
C VAL A 240 8.03 7.63 1.44
N ALA A 241 6.93 8.11 2.03
CA ALA A 241 5.61 7.86 1.49
C ALA A 241 5.40 8.48 0.10
N PRO A 242 5.68 9.79 -0.13
CA PRO A 242 5.56 10.34 -1.48
C PRO A 242 6.58 9.74 -2.46
N LEU A 243 7.81 9.44 -2.03
CA LEU A 243 8.79 8.75 -2.86
C LEU A 243 8.24 7.44 -3.42
N LEU A 244 7.69 6.57 -2.55
CA LEU A 244 7.13 5.29 -2.94
C LEU A 244 5.86 5.44 -3.79
N GLY A 245 5.00 6.43 -3.49
CA GLY A 245 3.81 6.72 -4.27
C GLY A 245 4.15 7.12 -5.71
N TYR A 246 5.12 8.00 -5.90
CA TYR A 246 5.58 8.40 -7.23
C TYR A 246 6.29 7.26 -7.96
N ALA A 247 7.16 6.52 -7.27
CA ALA A 247 7.82 5.34 -7.85
C ALA A 247 6.80 4.28 -8.29
N THR A 248 5.68 4.11 -7.57
CA THR A 248 4.57 3.22 -7.96
C THR A 248 3.92 3.66 -9.28
N TRP A 249 3.75 4.97 -9.50
CA TRP A 249 3.29 5.49 -10.79
C TRP A 249 4.24 5.08 -11.93
N HIS A 250 5.55 5.26 -11.75
CA HIS A 250 6.53 4.87 -12.77
C HIS A 250 6.59 3.36 -12.99
N ALA A 251 6.43 2.56 -11.93
CA ALA A 251 6.29 1.11 -12.07
C ALA A 251 5.12 0.74 -12.96
N TYR A 252 3.93 1.34 -12.70
CA TYR A 252 2.74 1.14 -13.54
C TYR A 252 3.00 1.50 -15.00
N ARG A 253 3.59 2.67 -15.27
CA ARG A 253 3.85 3.15 -16.64
C ARG A 253 4.78 2.24 -17.44
N ASP A 254 5.72 1.57 -16.78
CA ASP A 254 6.66 0.68 -17.44
C ASP A 254 6.07 -0.72 -17.71
N VAL A 255 5.24 -1.24 -16.77
CA VAL A 255 4.72 -2.61 -16.87
C VAL A 255 3.38 -2.71 -17.58
N VAL A 256 2.64 -1.60 -17.73
CA VAL A 256 1.33 -1.54 -18.39
C VAL A 256 1.42 -0.69 -19.65
N ALA A 257 1.03 -1.27 -20.80
CA ALA A 257 1.03 -0.59 -22.10
C ALA A 257 -0.35 -0.05 -22.45
#